data_f7c32e4035971fca658b650860edc4f7
#
_entry.id   f7c32e4035971fca658b650860edc4f7
#
_cell.length_a   1.000
_cell.length_b   1.000
_cell.length_c   1.000
_cell.angle_alpha   90.00
_cell.angle_beta   90.00
_cell.angle_gamma   90.00
#
_symmetry.space_group_name_H-M   'P 1'
#
loop_
_entity.id
_entity.type
_entity.pdbx_description
1 polymer ?
#
loop_
_entity_poly.entity_id
_entity_poly.type
_entity_poly.pdbx_seq_one_letter_code
_entity_poly.pdbx_strand_id
1 'polypeptide(L)'
;YVAWLSMARDGYESDRQRLCLYDLTTGEKTFLTETFDSNVDDFCWSHDAKTIYFIGVWHATENLYAVNLKSEVVQLTDDWADWGSLQLMNNGKQLLMERHSYTAPADLYAVTPNTKKPEKTTITQITAENKHILDQLQKPTVQQRWVKTTDGKDMLVWIILPINFDETKQYPTLLFCEGGPQSPVSQFWSYRWNFFIMASQGYI
;
A
#
# COMPACT_ATOMS: atom_id res chain seq x y z
N TYR A 1 3.43 -20.70 -17.33
CA TYR A 1 3.11 -19.26 -17.36
C TYR A 1 4.33 -18.42 -17.03
N VAL A 2 4.38 -17.23 -17.63
CA VAL A 2 5.30 -16.14 -17.23
C VAL A 2 4.44 -14.94 -16.84
N ALA A 3 4.77 -14.30 -15.72
CA ALA A 3 4.10 -13.08 -15.28
C ALA A 3 5.11 -11.93 -15.20
N TRP A 4 4.68 -10.71 -15.54
CA TRP A 4 5.49 -9.49 -15.42
C TRP A 4 4.61 -8.25 -15.31
N LEU A 5 5.19 -7.14 -14.89
CA LEU A 5 4.53 -5.83 -14.89
C LEU A 5 4.75 -5.12 -16.22
N SER A 6 3.73 -4.45 -16.74
CA SER A 6 3.78 -3.77 -18.04
C SER A 6 2.93 -2.50 -18.06
N MET A 7 3.53 -1.43 -18.51
CA MET A 7 2.83 -0.20 -18.91
C MET A 7 2.21 -0.35 -20.32
N ALA A 8 1.30 0.55 -20.68
CA ALA A 8 0.66 0.52 -21.99
C ALA A 8 1.59 1.06 -23.12
N ARG A 9 2.45 2.03 -22.79
CA ARG A 9 3.37 2.69 -23.72
C ARG A 9 4.79 2.63 -23.19
N ASP A 10 5.74 2.33 -24.08
CA ASP A 10 7.15 2.25 -23.71
C ASP A 10 7.69 3.60 -23.24
N GLY A 11 8.34 3.63 -22.05
CA GLY A 11 8.95 4.81 -21.46
C GLY A 11 7.96 5.88 -20.97
N TYR A 12 6.67 5.57 -20.89
CA TYR A 12 5.65 6.51 -20.41
C TYR A 12 5.32 6.25 -18.94
N GLU A 13 6.10 6.82 -18.04
CA GLU A 13 6.07 6.53 -16.59
C GLU A 13 4.73 6.82 -15.89
N SER A 14 3.87 7.67 -16.48
CA SER A 14 2.53 7.92 -15.96
C SER A 14 1.50 6.84 -16.33
N ASP A 15 1.87 5.89 -17.18
CA ASP A 15 0.99 4.77 -17.51
C ASP A 15 0.96 3.78 -16.34
N ARG A 16 -0.24 3.27 -16.08
CA ARG A 16 -0.49 2.29 -15.04
C ARG A 16 0.30 1.00 -15.27
N GLN A 17 0.98 0.53 -14.24
CA GLN A 17 1.62 -0.79 -14.21
C GLN A 17 0.57 -1.89 -14.02
N ARG A 18 0.44 -2.77 -15.00
CA ARG A 18 -0.51 -3.90 -15.00
C ARG A 18 0.24 -5.21 -14.88
N LEU A 19 -0.34 -6.16 -14.16
CA LEU A 19 0.16 -7.54 -14.11
C LEU A 19 -0.28 -8.30 -15.38
N CYS A 20 0.71 -8.72 -16.16
CA CYS A 20 0.53 -9.47 -17.39
C CYS A 20 0.87 -10.93 -17.17
N LEU A 21 0.16 -11.80 -17.88
CA LEU A 21 0.37 -13.24 -17.93
C LEU A 21 0.59 -13.68 -19.38
N TYR A 22 1.57 -14.55 -19.59
CA TYR A 22 1.79 -15.25 -20.85
C TYR A 22 1.71 -16.75 -20.65
N ASP A 23 0.81 -17.38 -21.39
CA ASP A 23 0.68 -18.84 -21.41
C ASP A 23 1.70 -19.43 -22.40
N LEU A 24 2.68 -20.16 -21.89
CA LEU A 24 3.73 -20.81 -22.69
C LEU A 24 3.20 -21.92 -23.61
N THR A 25 2.01 -22.46 -23.32
CA THR A 25 1.40 -23.53 -24.09
C THR A 25 0.60 -23.01 -25.27
N THR A 26 -0.20 -21.96 -25.03
CA THR A 26 -1.10 -21.40 -26.07
C THR A 26 -0.49 -20.20 -26.79
N GLY A 27 0.52 -19.53 -26.21
CA GLY A 27 1.06 -18.27 -26.69
C GLY A 27 0.17 -17.07 -26.42
N GLU A 28 -0.87 -17.22 -25.58
CA GLU A 28 -1.80 -16.16 -25.25
C GLU A 28 -1.24 -15.21 -24.19
N LYS A 29 -1.46 -13.92 -24.40
CA LYS A 29 -1.13 -12.85 -23.44
C LYS A 29 -2.40 -12.28 -22.84
N THR A 30 -2.49 -12.22 -21.50
CA THR A 30 -3.62 -11.69 -20.73
C THR A 30 -3.16 -10.62 -19.76
N PHE A 31 -3.90 -9.52 -19.64
CA PHE A 31 -3.68 -8.51 -18.61
C PHE A 31 -4.59 -8.84 -17.41
N LEU A 32 -4.04 -9.49 -16.38
CA LEU A 32 -4.83 -9.97 -15.24
C LEU A 32 -5.45 -8.84 -14.42
N THR A 33 -4.82 -7.68 -14.36
CA THR A 33 -5.27 -6.52 -13.58
C THR A 33 -5.81 -5.38 -14.45
N GLU A 34 -6.37 -5.68 -15.63
CA GLU A 34 -6.91 -4.65 -16.52
C GLU A 34 -8.04 -3.82 -15.88
N THR A 35 -8.86 -4.46 -15.03
CA THR A 35 -9.96 -3.81 -14.32
C THR A 35 -9.56 -3.19 -12.98
N PHE A 36 -8.33 -3.38 -12.53
CA PHE A 36 -7.80 -2.77 -11.32
C PHE A 36 -7.30 -1.36 -11.66
N ASP A 37 -8.00 -0.34 -11.17
CA ASP A 37 -7.76 1.07 -11.54
C ASP A 37 -6.60 1.71 -10.76
N SER A 38 -5.50 0.98 -10.60
CA SER A 38 -4.26 1.51 -10.02
C SER A 38 -3.05 0.66 -10.41
N ASN A 39 -1.87 1.05 -9.92
CA ASN A 39 -0.62 0.33 -10.13
C ASN A 39 -0.57 -1.00 -9.37
N VAL A 40 0.15 -1.94 -9.95
CA VAL A 40 0.70 -3.12 -9.28
C VAL A 40 2.18 -2.86 -9.07
N ASP A 41 2.66 -2.85 -7.82
CA ASP A 41 4.04 -2.48 -7.50
C ASP A 41 4.95 -3.69 -7.29
N ASP A 42 4.41 -4.77 -6.71
CA ASP A 42 5.15 -6.02 -6.48
C ASP A 42 4.20 -7.21 -6.58
N PHE A 43 4.71 -8.39 -6.93
CA PHE A 43 3.88 -9.60 -7.00
C PHE A 43 4.66 -10.88 -6.74
N CYS A 44 3.97 -11.92 -6.26
CA CYS A 44 4.49 -13.29 -6.20
C CYS A 44 3.41 -14.33 -6.50
N TRP A 45 3.85 -15.50 -6.99
CA TRP A 45 2.96 -16.63 -7.24
C TRP A 45 2.57 -17.36 -5.95
N SER A 46 1.32 -17.86 -5.90
CA SER A 46 0.95 -18.88 -4.94
C SER A 46 1.68 -20.20 -5.24
N HIS A 47 1.81 -21.05 -4.22
CA HIS A 47 2.53 -22.34 -4.36
C HIS A 47 1.93 -23.25 -5.46
N ASP A 48 0.63 -23.21 -5.65
CA ASP A 48 -0.07 -24.02 -6.66
C ASP A 48 -0.16 -23.36 -8.05
N ALA A 49 0.46 -22.19 -8.22
CA ALA A 49 0.47 -21.39 -9.45
C ALA A 49 -0.93 -21.03 -10.01
N LYS A 50 -1.97 -20.98 -9.16
CA LYS A 50 -3.34 -20.62 -9.57
C LYS A 50 -3.73 -19.20 -9.21
N THR A 51 -2.96 -18.56 -8.36
CA THR A 51 -3.17 -17.21 -7.86
C THR A 51 -1.86 -16.45 -7.88
N ILE A 52 -1.93 -15.17 -8.18
CA ILE A 52 -0.84 -14.24 -8.00
C ILE A 52 -1.24 -13.25 -6.91
N TYR A 53 -0.45 -13.15 -5.86
CA TYR A 53 -0.56 -12.12 -4.85
C TYR A 53 0.17 -10.88 -5.33
N PHE A 54 -0.36 -9.69 -5.08
CA PHE A 54 0.29 -8.45 -5.48
C PHE A 54 0.01 -7.31 -4.50
N ILE A 55 0.92 -6.34 -4.50
CA ILE A 55 0.73 -5.06 -3.83
C ILE A 55 0.09 -4.11 -4.81
N GLY A 56 -1.03 -3.51 -4.40
CA GLY A 56 -1.76 -2.53 -5.17
C GLY A 56 -1.96 -1.25 -4.39
N VAL A 57 -1.81 -0.12 -5.08
CA VAL A 57 -2.06 1.21 -4.52
C VAL A 57 -3.53 1.55 -4.67
N TRP A 58 -4.21 1.88 -3.58
CA TRP A 58 -5.60 2.36 -3.63
C TRP A 58 -5.88 3.36 -2.52
N HIS A 59 -6.43 4.51 -2.87
CA HIS A 59 -6.73 5.60 -1.94
C HIS A 59 -5.53 6.00 -1.06
N ALA A 60 -4.34 6.08 -1.70
CA ALA A 60 -3.08 6.42 -1.05
C ALA A 60 -2.73 5.51 0.15
N THR A 61 -2.97 4.22 0.00
CA THR A 61 -2.47 3.12 0.82
C THR A 61 -1.98 2.00 -0.09
N GLU A 62 -1.01 1.24 0.36
CA GLU A 62 -0.52 0.05 -0.33
C GLU A 62 -1.00 -1.19 0.39
N ASN A 63 -1.85 -1.97 -0.28
CA ASN A 63 -2.49 -3.14 0.32
C ASN A 63 -2.23 -4.41 -0.49
N LEU A 64 -2.40 -5.56 0.18
CA LEU A 64 -2.27 -6.87 -0.42
C LEU A 64 -3.57 -7.25 -1.15
N TYR A 65 -3.41 -7.68 -2.38
CA TYR A 65 -4.45 -8.22 -3.24
C TYR A 65 -4.07 -9.62 -3.75
N ALA A 66 -5.05 -10.31 -4.29
CA ALA A 66 -4.85 -11.54 -5.04
C ALA A 66 -5.60 -11.45 -6.36
N VAL A 67 -5.06 -12.05 -7.42
CA VAL A 67 -5.74 -12.24 -8.69
C VAL A 67 -5.58 -13.69 -9.15
N ASN A 68 -6.67 -14.28 -9.65
CA ASN A 68 -6.61 -15.61 -10.24
C ASN A 68 -6.37 -15.54 -11.77
N LEU A 69 -6.20 -16.70 -12.41
CA LEU A 69 -5.95 -16.77 -13.86
C LEU A 69 -7.16 -16.36 -14.73
N LYS A 70 -8.31 -16.03 -14.11
CA LYS A 70 -9.52 -15.50 -14.77
C LYS A 70 -9.66 -13.97 -14.59
N SER A 71 -8.63 -13.29 -14.09
CA SER A 71 -8.64 -11.86 -13.80
C SER A 71 -9.63 -11.43 -12.69
N GLU A 72 -10.01 -12.33 -11.80
CA GLU A 72 -10.82 -11.99 -10.62
C GLU A 72 -9.90 -11.49 -9.51
N VAL A 73 -10.01 -10.21 -9.19
CA VAL A 73 -9.20 -9.52 -8.17
C VAL A 73 -9.92 -9.49 -6.84
N VAL A 74 -9.19 -9.76 -5.76
CA VAL A 74 -9.69 -9.74 -4.38
C VAL A 74 -8.72 -8.96 -3.50
N GLN A 75 -9.21 -8.02 -2.71
CA GLN A 75 -8.43 -7.32 -1.67
C GLN A 75 -8.33 -8.18 -0.42
N LEU A 76 -7.13 -8.33 0.14
CA LEU A 76 -6.84 -9.20 1.30
C LEU A 76 -6.49 -8.42 2.57
N THR A 77 -5.97 -7.21 2.45
CA THR A 77 -5.77 -6.25 3.55
C THR A 77 -6.46 -4.94 3.20
N ASP A 78 -6.93 -4.21 4.21
CA ASP A 78 -7.64 -2.94 4.06
C ASP A 78 -7.37 -2.07 5.29
N ASP A 79 -6.12 -1.65 5.46
CA ASP A 79 -5.71 -0.80 6.57
C ASP A 79 -4.92 0.42 6.07
N TRP A 80 -4.84 1.45 6.90
CA TRP A 80 -4.05 2.64 6.62
C TRP A 80 -2.57 2.36 6.88
N ALA A 81 -1.97 1.66 5.93
CA ALA A 81 -0.57 1.27 5.94
C ALA A 81 -0.06 1.09 4.52
N ASP A 82 1.25 1.00 4.40
CA ASP A 82 1.91 0.53 3.19
C ASP A 82 2.50 -0.85 3.47
N TRP A 83 1.98 -1.82 2.73
CA TRP A 83 2.48 -3.19 2.67
C TRP A 83 3.46 -3.34 1.51
N GLY A 84 4.58 -4.03 1.72
CA GLY A 84 5.61 -4.23 0.70
C GLY A 84 6.45 -5.47 0.91
N SER A 85 7.51 -5.62 0.11
CA SER A 85 8.50 -6.71 0.18
C SER A 85 7.86 -8.10 0.15
N LEU A 86 6.96 -8.32 -0.80
CA LEU A 86 6.08 -9.48 -0.89
C LEU A 86 6.83 -10.77 -1.26
N GLN A 87 6.87 -11.76 -0.36
CA GLN A 87 7.50 -13.06 -0.59
C GLN A 87 6.64 -14.22 -0.09
N LEU A 88 6.54 -15.28 -0.91
CA LEU A 88 5.94 -16.52 -0.45
C LEU A 88 6.91 -17.27 0.48
N MET A 89 6.45 -17.62 1.67
CA MET A 89 7.26 -18.39 2.63
C MET A 89 7.40 -19.87 2.19
N ASN A 90 8.45 -20.53 2.64
CA ASN A 90 8.76 -21.92 2.29
C ASN A 90 7.64 -22.92 2.63
N ASN A 91 6.74 -22.59 3.55
CA ASN A 91 5.57 -23.42 3.87
C ASN A 91 4.49 -23.40 2.78
N GLY A 92 4.62 -22.54 1.76
CA GLY A 92 3.69 -22.40 0.62
C GLY A 92 2.30 -21.86 0.98
N LYS A 93 2.11 -21.40 2.22
CA LYS A 93 0.78 -20.96 2.73
C LYS A 93 0.77 -19.53 3.24
N GLN A 94 1.91 -19.02 3.63
CA GLN A 94 2.05 -17.68 4.20
C GLN A 94 2.93 -16.81 3.33
N LEU A 95 2.65 -15.51 3.38
CA LEU A 95 3.46 -14.47 2.78
C LEU A 95 4.26 -13.78 3.89
N LEU A 96 5.53 -13.53 3.64
CA LEU A 96 6.36 -12.62 4.44
C LEU A 96 6.26 -11.24 3.80
N MET A 97 5.95 -10.23 4.60
CA MET A 97 5.75 -8.87 4.12
C MET A 97 6.26 -7.85 5.13
N GLU A 98 6.65 -6.69 4.63
CA GLU A 98 6.84 -5.49 5.43
C GLU A 98 5.55 -4.71 5.54
N ARG A 99 5.37 -4.01 6.67
CA ARG A 99 4.29 -3.06 6.88
C ARG A 99 4.77 -1.86 7.65
N HIS A 100 4.48 -0.67 7.16
CA HIS A 100 4.76 0.60 7.84
C HIS A 100 3.58 1.57 7.69
N SER A 101 3.65 2.68 8.43
CA SER A 101 2.68 3.77 8.33
C SER A 101 3.30 5.10 8.77
N TYR A 102 2.59 6.21 8.66
CA TYR A 102 3.08 7.51 9.20
C TYR A 102 3.47 7.47 10.68
N THR A 103 2.98 6.51 11.46
CA THR A 103 3.20 6.43 12.90
C THR A 103 4.04 5.25 13.35
N ALA A 104 4.55 4.44 12.41
CA ALA A 104 5.39 3.29 12.73
C ALA A 104 6.30 2.93 11.55
N PRO A 105 7.62 2.74 11.79
CA PRO A 105 8.54 2.20 10.79
C PRO A 105 8.17 0.76 10.43
N ALA A 106 8.83 0.24 9.38
CA ALA A 106 8.57 -1.11 8.90
C ALA A 106 8.93 -2.16 9.94
N ASP A 107 8.02 -3.12 10.10
CA ASP A 107 8.20 -4.39 10.76
C ASP A 107 7.78 -5.53 9.83
N LEU A 108 8.25 -6.76 10.12
CA LEU A 108 7.92 -7.95 9.34
C LEU A 108 6.64 -8.61 9.87
N TYR A 109 5.83 -9.08 8.94
CA TYR A 109 4.56 -9.76 9.20
C TYR A 109 4.46 -11.04 8.38
N ALA A 110 3.85 -12.08 8.98
CA ALA A 110 3.35 -13.25 8.27
C ALA A 110 1.86 -13.06 7.97
N VAL A 111 1.50 -13.12 6.70
CA VAL A 111 0.12 -13.03 6.25
C VAL A 111 -0.32 -14.38 5.70
N THR A 112 -1.42 -14.94 6.23
CA THR A 112 -2.07 -16.14 5.70
C THR A 112 -3.28 -15.69 4.88
N PRO A 113 -3.18 -15.64 3.55
CA PRO A 113 -4.24 -15.12 2.70
C PRO A 113 -5.42 -16.06 2.62
N ASN A 114 -6.64 -15.51 2.56
CA ASN A 114 -7.86 -16.26 2.28
C ASN A 114 -8.64 -15.61 1.12
N THR A 115 -8.39 -16.05 -0.09
CA THR A 115 -9.01 -15.47 -1.30
C THR A 115 -10.51 -15.72 -1.43
N LYS A 116 -11.05 -16.73 -0.73
CA LYS A 116 -12.48 -17.04 -0.74
C LYS A 116 -13.27 -16.25 0.30
N LYS A 117 -12.63 -15.89 1.40
CA LYS A 117 -13.17 -15.13 2.52
C LYS A 117 -12.10 -14.14 2.98
N PRO A 118 -11.94 -13.00 2.28
CA PRO A 118 -10.85 -12.05 2.55
C PRO A 118 -10.81 -11.56 3.99
N GLU A 119 -11.98 -11.42 4.63
CA GLU A 119 -12.16 -11.07 6.03
C GLU A 119 -11.56 -12.10 7.02
N LYS A 120 -11.19 -13.28 6.53
CA LYS A 120 -10.49 -14.35 7.28
C LYS A 120 -8.99 -14.42 6.98
N THR A 121 -8.45 -13.49 6.21
CA THR A 121 -7.00 -13.33 6.10
C THR A 121 -6.44 -13.03 7.48
N THR A 122 -5.42 -13.76 7.89
CA THR A 122 -4.79 -13.56 9.20
C THR A 122 -3.43 -12.92 9.05
N ILE A 123 -3.13 -11.97 9.94
CA ILE A 123 -1.91 -11.19 9.96
C ILE A 123 -1.26 -11.40 11.32
N THR A 124 0.01 -11.80 11.32
CA THR A 124 0.80 -12.01 12.54
C THR A 124 2.08 -11.21 12.44
N GLN A 125 2.30 -10.29 13.36
CA GLN A 125 3.55 -9.54 13.44
C GLN A 125 4.69 -10.48 13.89
N ILE A 126 5.83 -10.43 13.19
CA ILE A 126 7.02 -11.25 13.46
C ILE A 126 8.05 -10.42 14.23
N THR A 127 8.32 -9.19 13.79
CA THR A 127 9.26 -8.29 14.45
C THR A 127 8.55 -7.11 15.10
N ALA A 128 9.18 -6.52 16.08
CA ALA A 128 8.70 -5.33 16.79
C ALA A 128 9.90 -4.51 17.27
N GLU A 129 10.84 -4.24 16.34
CA GLU A 129 12.16 -3.70 16.66
C GLU A 129 12.11 -2.36 17.38
N ASN A 130 11.19 -1.48 16.99
CA ASN A 130 11.05 -0.14 17.55
C ASN A 130 9.95 -0.01 18.61
N LYS A 131 9.32 -1.13 19.00
CA LYS A 131 8.18 -1.12 19.95
C LYS A 131 8.55 -0.46 21.28
N HIS A 132 9.72 -0.73 21.83
CA HIS A 132 10.22 -0.19 23.08
C HIS A 132 10.36 1.34 23.09
N ILE A 133 10.54 1.95 21.90
CA ILE A 133 10.55 3.40 21.72
C ILE A 133 9.14 3.93 21.47
N LEU A 134 8.43 3.31 20.54
CA LEU A 134 7.13 3.77 20.07
C LEU A 134 6.05 3.71 21.16
N ASP A 135 6.13 2.75 22.10
CA ASP A 135 5.23 2.64 23.22
C ASP A 135 5.37 3.80 24.24
N GLN A 136 6.48 4.51 24.22
CA GLN A 136 6.74 5.66 25.08
C GLN A 136 6.35 7.01 24.42
N LEU A 137 6.00 6.98 23.14
CA LEU A 137 5.68 8.19 22.37
C LEU A 137 4.17 8.36 22.24
N GLN A 138 3.71 9.58 22.41
CA GLN A 138 2.35 9.96 22.02
C GLN A 138 2.31 10.08 20.51
N LYS A 139 1.33 9.41 19.89
CA LYS A 139 1.18 9.40 18.43
C LYS A 139 0.27 10.54 17.96
N PRO A 140 0.59 11.16 16.81
CA PRO A 140 -0.30 12.11 16.15
C PRO A 140 -1.57 11.41 15.65
N THR A 141 -2.62 12.17 15.44
CA THR A 141 -3.84 11.66 14.78
C THR A 141 -3.71 11.82 13.27
N VAL A 142 -3.87 10.72 12.55
CA VAL A 142 -3.90 10.72 11.07
C VAL A 142 -5.35 10.72 10.62
N GLN A 143 -5.69 11.56 9.66
CA GLN A 143 -7.03 11.66 9.07
C GLN A 143 -6.94 11.63 7.54
N GLN A 144 -7.89 10.95 6.92
CA GLN A 144 -8.10 11.01 5.48
C GLN A 144 -9.21 12.00 5.18
N ARG A 145 -8.99 12.91 4.21
CA ARG A 145 -10.00 13.87 3.75
C ARG A 145 -10.06 13.91 2.24
N TRP A 146 -11.27 14.06 1.73
CA TRP A 146 -11.53 14.33 0.33
C TRP A 146 -11.87 15.82 0.16
N VAL A 147 -11.11 16.50 -0.67
CA VAL A 147 -11.29 17.93 -0.95
C VAL A 147 -11.58 18.15 -2.44
N LYS A 148 -12.46 19.08 -2.75
CA LYS A 148 -12.73 19.45 -4.15
C LYS A 148 -11.59 20.30 -4.70
N THR A 149 -11.07 19.90 -5.85
CA THR A 149 -10.12 20.70 -6.63
C THR A 149 -10.83 21.78 -7.43
N THR A 150 -10.09 22.72 -8.01
CA THR A 150 -10.65 23.84 -8.81
C THR A 150 -11.38 23.36 -10.06
N ASP A 151 -11.06 22.18 -10.59
CA ASP A 151 -11.74 21.54 -11.71
C ASP A 151 -12.90 20.61 -11.27
N GLY A 152 -13.23 20.60 -9.97
CA GLY A 152 -14.37 19.89 -9.41
C GLY A 152 -14.15 18.42 -9.10
N LYS A 153 -12.94 17.89 -9.28
CA LYS A 153 -12.59 16.51 -8.93
C LYS A 153 -12.39 16.36 -7.44
N ASP A 154 -12.48 15.11 -6.95
CA ASP A 154 -12.14 14.79 -5.58
C ASP A 154 -10.64 14.44 -5.49
N MET A 155 -9.94 15.13 -4.59
CA MET A 155 -8.55 14.88 -4.25
C MET A 155 -8.45 14.34 -2.83
N LEU A 156 -7.79 13.21 -2.67
CA LEU A 156 -7.48 12.64 -1.37
C LEU A 156 -6.33 13.41 -0.72
N VAL A 157 -6.48 13.74 0.56
CA VAL A 157 -5.45 14.40 1.37
C VAL A 157 -5.31 13.67 2.70
N TRP A 158 -4.09 13.33 3.08
CA TRP A 158 -3.76 12.92 4.43
C TRP A 158 -3.50 14.14 5.30
N ILE A 159 -4.08 14.19 6.49
CA ILE A 159 -3.85 15.24 7.48
C ILE A 159 -3.29 14.58 8.73
N ILE A 160 -2.15 15.08 9.18
CA ILE A 160 -1.49 14.60 10.39
C ILE A 160 -1.58 15.72 11.43
N LEU A 161 -2.46 15.52 12.40
CA LEU A 161 -2.74 16.50 13.45
C LEU A 161 -1.70 16.41 14.58
N PRO A 162 -1.30 17.55 15.16
CA PRO A 162 -0.37 17.56 16.27
C PRO A 162 -0.89 16.78 17.48
N ILE A 163 0.04 16.40 18.34
CA ILE A 163 -0.28 15.76 19.61
C ILE A 163 -1.10 16.74 20.48
N ASN A 164 -2.18 16.25 21.06
CA ASN A 164 -3.13 17.06 21.82
C ASN A 164 -3.78 18.18 20.99
N PHE A 165 -4.09 17.89 19.73
CA PHE A 165 -4.78 18.81 18.83
C PHE A 165 -6.08 19.33 19.47
N ASP A 166 -6.28 20.64 19.40
CA ASP A 166 -7.43 21.36 19.93
C ASP A 166 -8.04 22.18 18.76
N GLU A 167 -9.23 21.80 18.30
CA GLU A 167 -9.90 22.42 17.15
C GLU A 167 -10.22 23.91 17.34
N THR A 168 -10.17 24.41 18.56
CA THR A 168 -10.40 25.83 18.87
C THR A 168 -9.16 26.69 18.66
N LYS A 169 -8.01 26.09 18.41
CA LYS A 169 -6.71 26.76 18.23
C LYS A 169 -6.31 26.81 16.75
N GLN A 170 -5.43 27.73 16.44
CA GLN A 170 -4.78 27.82 15.14
C GLN A 170 -3.39 27.18 15.23
N TYR A 171 -3.03 26.44 14.16
CA TYR A 171 -1.74 25.76 14.07
C TYR A 171 -1.02 26.16 12.77
N PRO A 172 0.32 26.27 12.81
CA PRO A 172 1.08 26.39 11.58
C PRO A 172 0.91 25.09 10.77
N THR A 173 0.76 25.26 9.45
CA THR A 173 0.50 24.12 8.55
C THR A 173 1.66 23.95 7.58
N LEU A 174 2.15 22.72 7.43
CA LEU A 174 3.12 22.32 6.42
C LEU A 174 2.40 21.55 5.31
N LEU A 175 2.54 22.02 4.07
CA LEU A 175 2.07 21.28 2.91
C LEU A 175 3.22 20.46 2.35
N PHE A 176 3.10 19.13 2.39
CA PHE A 176 4.00 18.22 1.71
C PHE A 176 3.42 17.82 0.36
N CYS A 177 4.16 18.07 -0.72
CA CYS A 177 3.80 17.71 -2.08
C CYS A 177 4.74 16.62 -2.59
N GLU A 178 4.16 15.52 -3.09
CA GLU A 178 4.93 14.47 -3.76
C GLU A 178 5.44 14.98 -5.11
N GLY A 179 6.66 14.58 -5.43
CA GLY A 179 7.22 14.76 -6.77
C GLY A 179 6.82 13.60 -7.69
N GLY A 180 7.15 13.74 -8.96
CA GLY A 180 6.95 12.63 -9.87
C GLY A 180 6.11 12.95 -11.09
N PRO A 181 4.87 13.32 -11.11
CA PRO A 181 3.73 13.35 -10.17
C PRO A 181 2.83 12.09 -10.24
N GLN A 182 3.31 10.97 -10.72
CA GLN A 182 2.53 9.77 -11.07
C GLN A 182 2.26 8.83 -9.90
N SER A 183 2.68 9.17 -8.67
CA SER A 183 2.41 8.39 -7.47
C SER A 183 1.71 9.22 -6.39
N PRO A 184 0.91 8.61 -5.49
CA PRO A 184 0.33 9.29 -4.35
C PRO A 184 1.33 9.42 -3.20
N VAL A 185 1.10 10.37 -2.31
CA VAL A 185 1.66 10.32 -0.95
C VAL A 185 0.86 9.28 -0.18
N SER A 186 1.44 8.10 0.02
CA SER A 186 0.82 6.99 0.76
C SER A 186 1.12 7.07 2.26
N GLN A 187 1.02 5.97 2.98
CA GLN A 187 1.33 5.87 4.42
C GLN A 187 2.83 5.69 4.70
N PHE A 188 3.70 6.20 3.83
CA PHE A 188 5.14 5.94 3.90
C PHE A 188 5.77 6.43 5.21
N TRP A 189 6.72 5.64 5.74
CA TRP A 189 7.60 6.04 6.81
C TRP A 189 8.93 6.55 6.25
N SER A 190 9.38 7.71 6.74
CA SER A 190 10.69 8.25 6.39
C SER A 190 11.42 8.76 7.64
N TYR A 191 12.68 8.39 7.80
CA TYR A 191 13.55 8.96 8.82
C TYR A 191 14.04 10.37 8.45
N ARG A 192 14.00 10.73 7.18
CA ARG A 192 14.39 12.07 6.67
C ARG A 192 13.21 13.05 6.72
N TRP A 193 12.03 12.63 6.24
CA TRP A 193 10.81 13.43 6.16
C TRP A 193 9.76 12.81 7.07
N ASN A 194 9.97 12.91 8.37
CA ASN A 194 9.14 12.26 9.37
C ASN A 194 8.02 13.18 9.84
N PHE A 195 6.80 12.91 9.39
CA PHE A 195 5.61 13.68 9.75
C PHE A 195 5.27 13.56 11.23
N PHE A 196 5.62 12.45 11.87
CA PHE A 196 5.44 12.26 13.31
C PHE A 196 6.23 13.33 14.11
N ILE A 197 7.47 13.56 13.72
CA ILE A 197 8.30 14.61 14.35
C ILE A 197 7.71 15.99 14.08
N MET A 198 7.29 16.28 12.86
CA MET A 198 6.67 17.57 12.50
C MET A 198 5.41 17.83 13.31
N ALA A 199 4.52 16.84 13.43
CA ALA A 199 3.30 16.93 14.24
C ALA A 199 3.61 17.07 15.74
N SER A 200 4.68 16.45 16.25
CA SER A 200 5.11 16.59 17.64
C SER A 200 5.58 18.02 17.98
N GLN A 201 6.00 18.79 16.98
CA GLN A 201 6.37 20.20 17.12
C GLN A 201 5.19 21.19 16.96
N GLY A 202 3.97 20.67 16.84
CA GLY A 202 2.76 21.47 16.76
C GLY A 202 2.38 21.93 15.35
N TYR A 203 2.88 21.28 14.30
CA TYR A 203 2.46 21.52 12.92
C TYR A 203 1.32 20.57 12.53
N ILE A 204 0.45 21.07 11.67
CA ILE A 204 -0.46 20.24 10.90
C ILE A 204 0.21 19.93 9.56
#